data_291b07e89bf0b444d62a994c2e70350f
#
_entry.id   291b07e89bf0b444d62a994c2e70350f
#
_cell.length_a   1.000
_cell.length_b   1.000
_cell.length_c   1.000
_cell.angle_alpha   90.00
_cell.angle_beta   90.00
_cell.angle_gamma   90.00
#
_symmetry.space_group_name_H-M   'P 1'
#
loop_
_entity.id
_entity.type
_entity.pdbx_description
1 polymer ?
#
loop_
_entity_poly.entity_id
_entity_poly.type
_entity_poly.pdbx_seq_one_letter_code
_entity_poly.pdbx_strand_id
1 'polypeptide(L)'
;MIYHVTYPSQGLQVKGYLSLPYGYQLLEEEARHLLAGKFSSVEHPAIQLNSPLHPSGQDFASKKWPVFIYCRGGIGNFGKVRTPWVEEFAMHDHIVFAPSYRGTEGGEGRDLFGGDDKEDVYAAVKLLSELPFVDAGRISIMGFSRGSINAAYTARTLPSIHKLVLWSGVSDMTQTYEERVDLRRTFKRVIGGPPSKVPEAYEERSPVNIAGELSCPVLIVHGTEDVQVSFSQGEKMYHSLSEVDADVNFHRYEGLGHHFPQETHRAAIARMFEWIGEGSGNTETAIPM
;
A
#
# COMPACT_ATOMS: atom_id res chain seq x y z
N MET A 1 18.20 -2.37 -2.85
CA MET A 1 18.58 -2.23 -1.42
C MET A 1 17.43 -1.57 -0.69
N ILE A 2 17.10 -2.04 0.52
CA ILE A 2 16.00 -1.52 1.35
C ILE A 2 16.58 -0.75 2.53
N TYR A 3 16.11 0.46 2.75
CA TYR A 3 16.45 1.34 3.87
C TYR A 3 15.30 1.33 4.87
N HIS A 4 15.60 1.11 6.15
CA HIS A 4 14.65 1.35 7.23
C HIS A 4 14.73 2.83 7.61
N VAL A 5 13.62 3.53 7.54
CA VAL A 5 13.59 4.99 7.71
C VAL A 5 12.63 5.41 8.81
N THR A 6 12.94 6.53 9.45
CA THR A 6 12.05 7.21 10.39
C THR A 6 11.61 8.53 9.79
N TYR A 7 10.32 8.83 9.86
CA TYR A 7 9.75 10.07 9.33
C TYR A 7 8.65 10.62 10.22
N PRO A 8 8.41 11.94 10.18
CA PRO A 8 7.40 12.59 11.01
C PRO A 8 5.98 12.37 10.45
N SER A 9 5.03 12.08 11.33
CA SER A 9 3.60 11.99 11.05
C SER A 9 2.79 12.51 12.24
N GLN A 10 2.08 13.62 12.09
CA GLN A 10 1.27 14.25 13.15
C GLN A 10 2.00 14.40 14.50
N GLY A 11 3.27 14.79 14.47
CA GLY A 11 4.10 14.96 15.67
C GLY A 11 4.70 13.66 16.23
N LEU A 12 4.40 12.51 15.64
CA LEU A 12 5.00 11.21 15.96
C LEU A 12 6.18 10.91 15.03
N GLN A 13 7.13 10.11 15.53
CA GLN A 13 8.19 9.51 14.72
C GLN A 13 7.76 8.09 14.33
N VAL A 14 7.42 7.89 13.06
CA VAL A 14 6.95 6.61 12.53
C VAL A 14 7.98 5.98 11.61
N LYS A 15 7.84 4.67 11.40
CA LYS A 15 8.80 3.88 10.63
C LYS A 15 8.26 3.47 9.26
N GLY A 16 9.18 3.22 8.34
CA GLY A 16 8.87 2.67 7.02
C GLY A 16 10.09 2.09 6.35
N TYR A 17 9.87 1.44 5.23
CA TYR A 17 10.91 0.88 4.37
C TYR A 17 10.90 1.62 3.03
N LEU A 18 12.09 2.06 2.62
CA LEU A 18 12.33 2.71 1.33
C LEU A 18 13.24 1.81 0.49
N SER A 19 12.82 1.45 -0.71
CA SER A 19 13.67 0.79 -1.71
C SER A 19 13.82 1.67 -2.93
N LEU A 20 15.04 1.74 -3.46
CA LEU A 20 15.29 2.32 -4.76
C LEU A 20 14.93 1.32 -5.86
N PRO A 21 14.72 1.78 -7.12
CA PRO A 21 14.57 0.90 -8.26
C PRO A 21 15.70 -0.13 -8.34
N TYR A 22 15.38 -1.31 -8.86
CA TYR A 22 16.34 -2.40 -8.95
C TYR A 22 17.64 -1.97 -9.64
N GLY A 23 18.78 -2.41 -9.10
CA GLY A 23 20.10 -2.03 -9.62
C GLY A 23 20.68 -0.72 -9.04
N TYR A 24 19.89 0.08 -8.34
CA TYR A 24 20.37 1.30 -7.70
C TYR A 24 20.58 1.12 -6.19
N GLN A 25 21.65 1.72 -5.70
CA GLN A 25 21.90 1.87 -4.26
C GLN A 25 22.57 3.22 -4.01
N LEU A 26 22.35 3.76 -2.83
CA LEU A 26 23.06 4.93 -2.34
C LEU A 26 24.09 4.46 -1.29
N LEU A 27 25.28 5.00 -1.33
CA LEU A 27 26.18 4.90 -0.19
C LEU A 27 25.57 5.60 1.02
N GLU A 28 26.03 5.27 2.22
CA GLU A 28 25.43 5.80 3.45
C GLU A 28 25.46 7.34 3.49
N GLU A 29 26.54 7.95 3.04
CA GLU A 29 26.67 9.42 2.95
C GLU A 29 25.74 10.02 1.90
N GLU A 30 25.59 9.37 0.74
CA GLU A 30 24.67 9.78 -0.32
C GLU A 30 23.22 9.67 0.15
N ALA A 31 22.86 8.55 0.81
CA ALA A 31 21.52 8.36 1.38
C ALA A 31 21.22 9.44 2.43
N ARG A 32 22.18 9.73 3.33
CA ARG A 32 22.03 10.82 4.29
C ARG A 32 21.87 12.17 3.61
N HIS A 33 22.62 12.46 2.56
CA HIS A 33 22.55 13.74 1.85
C HIS A 33 21.25 13.90 1.06
N LEU A 34 20.87 12.89 0.26
CA LEU A 34 19.68 12.93 -0.61
C LEU A 34 18.36 12.85 0.17
N LEU A 35 18.35 12.17 1.32
CA LEU A 35 17.18 11.98 2.17
C LEU A 35 17.18 12.91 3.39
N ALA A 36 18.27 13.68 3.60
CA ALA A 36 18.41 14.59 4.74
C ALA A 36 17.29 15.64 4.77
N GLY A 37 16.81 15.93 5.99
CA GLY A 37 15.73 16.89 6.22
C GLY A 37 14.33 16.40 5.93
N LYS A 38 14.18 15.24 5.30
CA LYS A 38 12.87 14.58 5.07
C LYS A 38 12.69 13.39 6.00
N PHE A 39 13.74 12.62 6.22
CA PHE A 39 13.72 11.49 7.14
C PHE A 39 14.55 11.82 8.39
N SER A 40 14.02 11.50 9.57
CA SER A 40 14.71 11.71 10.87
C SER A 40 15.87 10.73 11.06
N SER A 41 15.76 9.53 10.49
CA SER A 41 16.87 8.58 10.40
C SER A 41 16.74 7.71 9.15
N VAL A 42 17.89 7.23 8.65
CA VAL A 42 17.99 6.27 7.54
C VAL A 42 18.97 5.19 7.99
N GLU A 43 18.46 3.97 8.13
CA GLU A 43 19.23 2.81 8.55
C GLU A 43 19.24 1.77 7.42
N HIS A 44 20.40 1.20 7.14
CA HIS A 44 20.50 0.09 6.22
C HIS A 44 20.12 -1.20 6.96
N PRO A 45 19.04 -1.91 6.58
CA PRO A 45 18.90 -3.29 7.00
C PRO A 45 20.04 -4.11 6.37
N ALA A 46 20.57 -5.08 7.09
CA ALA A 46 21.69 -5.93 6.68
C ALA A 46 21.36 -6.93 5.54
N ILE A 47 20.48 -6.58 4.62
CA ILE A 47 20.12 -7.41 3.47
C ILE A 47 20.94 -6.92 2.28
N GLN A 48 22.08 -7.58 2.03
CA GLN A 48 22.82 -7.44 0.78
C GLN A 48 22.10 -8.23 -0.31
N LEU A 49 21.63 -7.53 -1.33
CA LEU A 49 21.17 -8.18 -2.55
C LEU A 49 22.38 -8.64 -3.37
N ASN A 50 22.39 -9.90 -3.81
CA ASN A 50 23.37 -10.47 -4.74
C ASN A 50 23.09 -9.97 -6.18
N SER A 51 23.12 -8.68 -6.43
CA SER A 51 22.85 -8.10 -7.74
C SER A 51 23.99 -7.21 -8.21
N PRO A 52 24.30 -7.19 -9.51
CA PRO A 52 25.27 -6.24 -10.03
C PRO A 52 24.74 -4.82 -9.78
N LEU A 53 25.48 -4.08 -8.98
CA LEU A 53 25.13 -2.73 -8.56
C LEU A 53 25.59 -1.74 -9.65
N HIS A 54 24.73 -0.84 -10.04
CA HIS A 54 25.13 0.35 -10.78
C HIS A 54 25.64 1.39 -9.77
N PRO A 55 26.92 1.76 -9.83
CA PRO A 55 27.46 2.74 -8.89
C PRO A 55 27.21 4.15 -9.44
N SER A 56 26.34 4.87 -8.88
CA SER A 56 26.45 6.28 -8.51
C SER A 56 25.11 6.88 -8.13
N GLY A 57 25.03 7.49 -6.96
CA GLY A 57 23.90 8.32 -6.54
C GLY A 57 23.66 9.51 -7.48
N GLN A 58 24.65 9.92 -8.26
CA GLN A 58 24.51 10.99 -9.27
C GLN A 58 23.62 10.59 -10.44
N ASP A 59 23.76 9.38 -10.99
CA ASP A 59 22.89 8.89 -12.08
C ASP A 59 21.45 8.67 -11.59
N PHE A 60 21.26 8.20 -10.37
CA PHE A 60 19.96 8.06 -9.76
C PHE A 60 19.23 9.40 -9.61
N ALA A 61 19.92 10.40 -9.05
CA ALA A 61 19.34 11.73 -8.79
C ALA A 61 19.12 12.58 -10.06
N SER A 62 19.72 12.19 -11.20
CA SER A 62 19.55 12.88 -12.49
C SER A 62 18.20 12.62 -13.15
N LYS A 63 17.47 11.61 -12.71
CA LYS A 63 16.16 11.17 -13.27
C LYS A 63 15.04 11.48 -12.30
N LYS A 64 13.81 11.50 -12.83
CA LYS A 64 12.58 11.51 -12.07
C LYS A 64 11.99 10.09 -12.06
N TRP A 65 11.81 9.53 -10.87
CA TRP A 65 11.33 8.18 -10.67
C TRP A 65 9.88 8.15 -10.22
N PRO A 66 9.06 7.25 -10.77
CA PRO A 66 7.75 6.97 -10.22
C PRO A 66 7.88 6.33 -8.83
N VAL A 67 6.87 6.51 -8.00
CA VAL A 67 6.81 5.93 -6.65
C VAL A 67 5.67 4.93 -6.55
N PHE A 68 5.93 3.83 -5.88
CA PHE A 68 4.94 2.84 -5.51
C PHE A 68 4.85 2.71 -3.99
N ILE A 69 3.71 3.09 -3.41
CA ILE A 69 3.45 2.99 -1.98
C ILE A 69 2.79 1.64 -1.68
N TYR A 70 3.38 0.85 -0.80
CA TYR A 70 2.83 -0.43 -0.36
C TYR A 70 2.25 -0.33 1.05
N CYS A 71 0.93 -0.29 1.15
CA CYS A 71 0.18 -0.34 2.41
C CYS A 71 -0.03 -1.81 2.82
N ARG A 72 0.69 -2.25 3.85
CA ARG A 72 0.66 -3.63 4.35
C ARG A 72 -0.66 -4.02 5.00
N GLY A 73 -0.93 -5.32 5.04
CA GLY A 73 -2.03 -5.92 5.80
C GLY A 73 -1.69 -6.21 7.28
N GLY A 74 -2.59 -6.91 7.95
CA GLY A 74 -2.43 -7.38 9.33
C GLY A 74 -2.40 -6.28 10.38
N ILE A 75 -2.20 -6.66 11.66
CA ILE A 75 -2.08 -5.74 12.80
C ILE A 75 -1.10 -6.29 13.83
N GLY A 76 -0.40 -5.42 14.56
CA GLY A 76 0.56 -5.77 15.58
C GLY A 76 1.67 -6.68 15.04
N ASN A 77 1.98 -7.77 15.73
CA ASN A 77 3.03 -8.71 15.34
C ASN A 77 2.77 -9.43 14.01
N PHE A 78 1.50 -9.52 13.58
CA PHE A 78 1.11 -10.11 12.29
C PHE A 78 1.09 -9.06 11.15
N GLY A 79 1.28 -7.79 11.49
CA GLY A 79 1.24 -6.67 10.57
C GLY A 79 2.62 -6.07 10.31
N LYS A 80 3.54 -6.85 9.75
CA LYS A 80 4.86 -6.35 9.34
C LYS A 80 4.92 -6.13 7.83
N VAL A 81 5.74 -5.18 7.42
CA VAL A 81 6.07 -5.01 6.01
C VAL A 81 6.78 -6.27 5.50
N ARG A 82 6.32 -6.78 4.36
CA ARG A 82 6.96 -7.91 3.68
C ARG A 82 8.07 -7.38 2.79
N THR A 83 9.29 -7.34 3.30
CA THR A 83 10.46 -6.83 2.57
C THR A 83 10.72 -7.56 1.24
N PRO A 84 10.48 -8.89 1.08
CA PRO A 84 10.56 -9.53 -0.23
C PRO A 84 9.60 -8.95 -1.28
N TRP A 85 8.41 -8.48 -0.88
CA TRP A 85 7.49 -7.81 -1.78
C TRP A 85 8.00 -6.42 -2.17
N VAL A 86 8.59 -5.69 -1.22
CA VAL A 86 9.22 -4.39 -1.49
C VAL A 86 10.31 -4.53 -2.56
N GLU A 87 11.11 -5.61 -2.49
CA GLU A 87 12.13 -5.93 -3.49
C GLU A 87 11.51 -6.28 -4.85
N GLU A 88 10.48 -7.12 -4.88
CA GLU A 88 9.77 -7.48 -6.12
C GLU A 88 9.15 -6.25 -6.78
N PHE A 89 8.51 -5.35 -6.02
CA PHE A 89 7.95 -4.12 -6.57
C PHE A 89 9.04 -3.19 -7.14
N ALA A 90 10.20 -3.11 -6.49
CA ALA A 90 11.32 -2.29 -6.96
C ALA A 90 11.94 -2.79 -8.29
N MET A 91 11.68 -4.04 -8.68
CA MET A 91 12.10 -4.58 -9.99
C MET A 91 11.35 -3.96 -11.18
N HIS A 92 10.28 -3.21 -10.91
CA HIS A 92 9.46 -2.53 -11.93
C HIS A 92 9.79 -1.03 -12.06
N ASP A 93 11.06 -0.66 -11.87
CA ASP A 93 11.58 0.70 -12.06
C ASP A 93 10.88 1.78 -11.22
N HIS A 94 10.43 1.43 -10.01
CA HIS A 94 9.82 2.34 -9.05
C HIS A 94 10.67 2.49 -7.79
N ILE A 95 10.66 3.69 -7.22
CA ILE A 95 10.96 3.85 -5.81
C ILE A 95 9.79 3.24 -5.04
N VAL A 96 10.08 2.31 -4.12
CA VAL A 96 9.04 1.67 -3.32
C VAL A 96 9.12 2.17 -1.89
N PHE A 97 7.98 2.59 -1.35
CA PHE A 97 7.87 2.96 0.06
C PHE A 97 6.78 2.14 0.75
N ALA A 98 7.12 1.55 1.88
CA ALA A 98 6.19 0.76 2.68
C ALA A 98 6.11 1.28 4.12
N PRO A 99 5.06 2.07 4.46
CA PRO A 99 4.82 2.51 5.84
C PRO A 99 4.62 1.31 6.77
N SER A 100 5.31 1.29 7.90
CA SER A 100 5.09 0.28 8.95
C SER A 100 3.86 0.59 9.79
N TYR A 101 3.37 1.81 9.72
CA TYR A 101 2.36 2.48 10.53
C TYR A 101 2.80 2.71 11.99
N ARG A 102 2.18 3.72 12.62
CA ARG A 102 2.43 4.11 14.01
C ARG A 102 2.27 2.93 14.98
N GLY A 103 3.10 2.92 16.02
CA GLY A 103 3.07 1.89 17.06
C GLY A 103 3.64 0.54 16.64
N THR A 104 4.33 0.45 15.49
CA THR A 104 4.96 -0.77 15.01
C THR A 104 6.44 -0.55 14.67
N GLU A 105 7.23 -1.62 14.76
CA GLU A 105 8.66 -1.66 14.38
C GLU A 105 9.52 -0.54 15.02
N GLY A 106 9.18 -0.14 16.23
CA GLY A 106 9.86 0.92 16.98
C GLY A 106 9.37 2.33 16.68
N GLY A 107 8.32 2.48 15.88
CA GLY A 107 7.61 3.75 15.68
C GLY A 107 6.70 4.10 16.84
N GLU A 108 6.48 5.39 17.05
CA GLU A 108 5.60 5.93 18.10
C GLU A 108 4.12 5.75 17.77
N GLY A 109 3.24 5.94 18.77
CA GLY A 109 1.79 5.90 18.62
C GLY A 109 1.18 4.51 18.70
N ARG A 110 0.00 4.32 18.10
CA ARG A 110 -0.75 3.05 18.10
C ARG A 110 -1.41 2.80 16.76
N ASP A 111 -1.27 1.59 16.26
CA ASP A 111 -1.99 1.10 15.09
C ASP A 111 -3.48 0.88 15.43
N LEU A 112 -4.38 1.61 14.77
CA LEU A 112 -5.83 1.61 14.99
C LEU A 112 -6.62 0.98 13.83
N PHE A 113 -5.97 0.19 12.99
CA PHE A 113 -6.60 -0.56 11.91
C PHE A 113 -7.40 0.33 10.93
N GLY A 114 -6.72 1.26 10.27
CA GLY A 114 -7.35 2.23 9.37
C GLY A 114 -7.95 3.43 10.10
N GLY A 115 -7.52 3.69 11.32
CA GLY A 115 -7.76 4.94 12.06
C GLY A 115 -6.70 6.00 11.72
N ASP A 116 -6.08 6.59 12.75
CA ASP A 116 -5.03 7.61 12.58
C ASP A 116 -3.79 7.10 11.85
N ASP A 117 -3.60 5.79 11.75
CA ASP A 117 -2.52 5.18 10.96
C ASP A 117 -2.61 5.49 9.44
N LYS A 118 -3.74 6.00 8.95
CA LYS A 118 -3.88 6.57 7.60
C LYS A 118 -2.98 7.80 7.41
N GLU A 119 -2.84 8.62 8.45
CA GLU A 119 -2.02 9.83 8.42
C GLU A 119 -0.54 9.56 8.17
N ASP A 120 -0.07 8.37 8.57
CA ASP A 120 1.32 7.97 8.32
C ASP A 120 1.57 7.74 6.83
N VAL A 121 0.53 7.28 6.10
CA VAL A 121 0.59 7.13 4.64
C VAL A 121 0.50 8.50 3.96
N TYR A 122 -0.38 9.39 4.42
CA TYR A 122 -0.49 10.77 3.90
C TYR A 122 0.84 11.52 4.05
N ALA A 123 1.46 11.40 5.24
CA ALA A 123 2.76 12.00 5.53
C ALA A 123 3.86 11.44 4.59
N ALA A 124 3.88 10.12 4.39
CA ALA A 124 4.82 9.47 3.48
C ALA A 124 4.68 9.97 2.05
N VAL A 125 3.46 10.03 1.50
CA VAL A 125 3.21 10.54 0.13
C VAL A 125 3.70 11.99 -0.01
N LYS A 126 3.33 12.87 0.93
CA LYS A 126 3.75 14.28 0.92
C LYS A 126 5.27 14.41 0.95
N LEU A 127 5.92 13.69 1.86
CA LEU A 127 7.35 13.70 2.03
C LEU A 127 8.09 13.22 0.77
N LEU A 128 7.62 12.13 0.16
CA LEU A 128 8.20 11.57 -1.06
C LEU A 128 8.00 12.51 -2.25
N SER A 129 6.83 13.14 -2.39
CA SER A 129 6.56 14.07 -3.48
C SER A 129 7.47 15.30 -3.51
N GLU A 130 8.10 15.62 -2.38
CA GLU A 130 9.04 16.73 -2.25
C GLU A 130 10.51 16.36 -2.55
N LEU A 131 10.80 15.07 -2.76
CA LEU A 131 12.16 14.65 -3.10
C LEU A 131 12.49 15.03 -4.55
N PRO A 132 13.69 15.58 -4.80
CA PRO A 132 14.06 16.15 -6.11
C PRO A 132 14.08 15.10 -7.24
N PHE A 133 14.27 13.84 -6.94
CA PHE A 133 14.32 12.74 -7.88
C PHE A 133 12.99 11.95 -8.00
N VAL A 134 11.92 12.42 -7.36
CA VAL A 134 10.59 11.81 -7.46
C VAL A 134 9.76 12.51 -8.52
N ASP A 135 9.07 11.72 -9.33
CA ASP A 135 7.99 12.19 -10.20
C ASP A 135 6.69 12.24 -9.39
N ALA A 136 6.38 13.39 -8.84
CA ALA A 136 5.20 13.59 -8.00
C ALA A 136 3.86 13.36 -8.73
N GLY A 137 3.86 13.38 -10.07
CA GLY A 137 2.69 13.05 -10.89
C GLY A 137 2.51 11.53 -11.12
N ARG A 138 3.47 10.71 -10.70
CA ARG A 138 3.43 9.26 -10.86
C ARG A 138 3.64 8.52 -9.54
N ILE A 139 2.86 8.88 -8.52
CA ILE A 139 2.82 8.18 -7.23
C ILE A 139 1.59 7.26 -7.23
N SER A 140 1.81 5.97 -7.36
CA SER A 140 0.76 4.95 -7.26
C SER A 140 0.77 4.29 -5.88
N ILE A 141 -0.38 3.81 -5.44
CA ILE A 141 -0.53 3.22 -4.10
C ILE A 141 -1.25 1.88 -4.17
N MET A 142 -0.76 0.90 -3.44
CA MET A 142 -1.41 -0.39 -3.27
C MET A 142 -1.71 -0.66 -1.80
N GLY A 143 -2.92 -1.12 -1.53
CA GLY A 143 -3.32 -1.69 -0.25
C GLY A 143 -3.51 -3.20 -0.34
N PHE A 144 -2.78 -3.96 0.49
CA PHE A 144 -3.00 -5.39 0.65
C PHE A 144 -3.85 -5.66 1.88
N SER A 145 -4.94 -6.47 1.72
CA SER A 145 -5.79 -6.82 2.84
C SER A 145 -6.35 -5.57 3.55
N ARG A 146 -6.18 -5.42 4.85
CA ARG A 146 -6.56 -4.19 5.56
C ARG A 146 -5.84 -2.94 5.06
N GLY A 147 -4.67 -3.07 4.44
CA GLY A 147 -3.94 -1.94 3.85
C GLY A 147 -4.74 -1.19 2.79
N SER A 148 -5.76 -1.84 2.21
CA SER A 148 -6.70 -1.23 1.27
C SER A 148 -7.48 -0.07 1.88
N ILE A 149 -7.76 -0.10 3.19
CA ILE A 149 -8.36 1.01 3.92
C ILE A 149 -7.43 2.24 3.83
N ASN A 150 -6.17 2.06 4.25
CA ASN A 150 -5.19 3.14 4.26
C ASN A 150 -4.92 3.68 2.85
N ALA A 151 -4.81 2.79 1.85
CA ALA A 151 -4.57 3.17 0.46
C ALA A 151 -5.75 3.96 -0.14
N ALA A 152 -6.98 3.47 0.01
CA ALA A 152 -8.17 4.14 -0.52
C ALA A 152 -8.39 5.52 0.10
N TYR A 153 -8.27 5.63 1.43
CA TYR A 153 -8.39 6.92 2.11
C TYR A 153 -7.24 7.87 1.79
N THR A 154 -6.04 7.35 1.45
CA THR A 154 -4.94 8.17 0.95
C THR A 154 -5.26 8.73 -0.44
N ALA A 155 -5.75 7.90 -1.36
CA ALA A 155 -6.13 8.32 -2.70
C ALA A 155 -7.26 9.36 -2.68
N ARG A 156 -8.26 9.19 -1.79
CA ARG A 156 -9.30 10.18 -1.55
C ARG A 156 -8.75 11.53 -1.06
N THR A 157 -7.84 11.48 -0.07
CA THR A 157 -7.33 12.68 0.62
C THR A 157 -6.29 13.43 -0.21
N LEU A 158 -5.55 12.71 -1.06
CA LEU A 158 -4.49 13.22 -1.91
C LEU A 158 -4.80 12.95 -3.38
N PRO A 159 -5.51 13.85 -4.08
CA PRO A 159 -5.91 13.68 -5.48
C PRO A 159 -4.73 13.58 -6.47
N SER A 160 -3.50 13.81 -5.99
CA SER A 160 -2.26 13.61 -6.77
C SER A 160 -1.85 12.13 -6.90
N ILE A 161 -2.55 11.21 -6.24
CA ILE A 161 -2.32 9.77 -6.43
C ILE A 161 -2.65 9.41 -7.88
N HIS A 162 -1.66 8.83 -8.56
CA HIS A 162 -1.77 8.47 -9.96
C HIS A 162 -2.70 7.28 -10.19
N LYS A 163 -2.51 6.18 -9.43
CA LYS A 163 -3.32 4.96 -9.50
C LYS A 163 -3.44 4.29 -8.13
N LEU A 164 -4.59 3.66 -7.87
CA LEU A 164 -4.90 2.93 -6.66
C LEU A 164 -5.05 1.44 -6.97
N VAL A 165 -4.38 0.57 -6.21
CA VAL A 165 -4.56 -0.87 -6.27
C VAL A 165 -5.11 -1.39 -4.94
N LEU A 166 -6.19 -2.17 -4.99
CA LEU A 166 -6.82 -2.82 -3.84
C LEU A 166 -6.65 -4.34 -3.99
N TRP A 167 -5.64 -4.91 -3.33
CA TRP A 167 -5.31 -6.33 -3.46
C TRP A 167 -5.81 -7.13 -2.27
N SER A 168 -6.73 -8.09 -2.53
CA SER A 168 -7.43 -8.88 -1.50
C SER A 168 -7.92 -7.98 -0.36
N GLY A 169 -8.52 -6.84 -0.75
CA GLY A 169 -8.70 -5.68 0.10
C GLY A 169 -9.97 -5.71 0.93
N VAL A 170 -9.87 -5.26 2.19
CA VAL A 170 -11.04 -4.91 2.99
C VAL A 170 -11.68 -3.68 2.38
N SER A 171 -12.94 -3.79 1.96
CA SER A 171 -13.74 -2.70 1.40
C SER A 171 -14.92 -2.29 2.31
N ASP A 172 -15.44 -3.22 3.11
CA ASP A 172 -16.48 -2.99 4.11
C ASP A 172 -16.05 -3.56 5.47
N MET A 173 -15.78 -2.68 6.43
CA MET A 173 -15.28 -3.08 7.74
C MET A 173 -16.35 -3.71 8.62
N THR A 174 -17.62 -3.38 8.42
CA THR A 174 -18.74 -4.04 9.12
C THR A 174 -18.86 -5.49 8.66
N GLN A 175 -18.84 -5.72 7.36
CA GLN A 175 -18.81 -7.08 6.80
C GLN A 175 -17.58 -7.86 7.30
N THR A 176 -16.40 -7.24 7.30
CA THR A 176 -15.17 -7.86 7.84
C THR A 176 -15.32 -8.26 9.31
N TYR A 177 -15.98 -7.45 10.13
CA TYR A 177 -16.24 -7.79 11.53
C TYR A 177 -17.15 -9.02 11.66
N GLU A 178 -18.15 -9.17 10.79
CA GLU A 178 -19.06 -10.32 10.81
C GLU A 178 -18.37 -11.60 10.31
N GLU A 179 -17.56 -11.50 9.26
CA GLU A 179 -16.85 -12.63 8.67
C GLU A 179 -15.67 -13.12 9.53
N ARG A 180 -14.92 -12.19 10.15
CA ARG A 180 -13.71 -12.49 10.92
C ARG A 180 -13.99 -12.60 12.43
N VAL A 181 -14.72 -13.65 12.81
CA VAL A 181 -15.07 -13.94 14.21
C VAL A 181 -13.82 -14.02 15.11
N ASP A 182 -12.73 -14.59 14.58
CA ASP A 182 -11.42 -14.71 15.23
C ASP A 182 -10.80 -13.34 15.58
N LEU A 183 -11.08 -12.29 14.80
CA LEU A 183 -10.56 -10.93 14.99
C LEU A 183 -11.50 -9.98 15.75
N ARG A 184 -12.74 -10.37 16.04
CA ARG A 184 -13.72 -9.50 16.72
C ARG A 184 -13.22 -8.88 18.02
N ARG A 185 -12.44 -9.63 18.81
CA ARG A 185 -11.84 -9.09 20.05
C ARG A 185 -10.83 -8.00 19.75
N THR A 186 -10.02 -8.19 18.71
CA THR A 186 -9.04 -7.19 18.27
C THR A 186 -9.75 -5.96 17.75
N PHE A 187 -10.73 -6.11 16.86
CA PHE A 187 -11.50 -5.00 16.30
C PHE A 187 -12.18 -4.17 17.40
N LYS A 188 -12.89 -4.80 18.33
CA LYS A 188 -13.50 -4.09 19.48
C LYS A 188 -12.49 -3.29 20.28
N ARG A 189 -11.26 -3.80 20.45
CA ARG A 189 -10.21 -3.10 21.21
C ARG A 189 -9.63 -1.92 20.45
N VAL A 190 -9.42 -2.02 19.13
CA VAL A 190 -8.72 -0.98 18.34
C VAL A 190 -9.67 0.04 17.72
N ILE A 191 -10.92 -0.35 17.43
CA ILE A 191 -11.96 0.52 16.86
C ILE A 191 -12.83 1.15 17.96
N GLY A 192 -12.90 0.53 19.14
CA GLY A 192 -13.64 1.08 20.30
C GLY A 192 -14.92 0.36 20.66
N GLY A 193 -15.36 -0.64 19.85
CA GLY A 193 -16.57 -1.41 20.09
C GLY A 193 -16.97 -2.26 18.89
N PRO A 194 -18.09 -3.01 18.97
CA PRO A 194 -18.68 -3.65 17.80
C PRO A 194 -19.41 -2.64 16.91
N PRO A 195 -19.69 -2.98 15.62
CA PRO A 195 -20.41 -2.08 14.70
C PRO A 195 -21.73 -1.55 15.25
N SER A 196 -22.45 -2.36 16.00
CA SER A 196 -23.73 -1.97 16.63
C SER A 196 -23.62 -0.89 17.71
N LYS A 197 -22.42 -0.58 18.21
CA LYS A 197 -22.17 0.45 19.23
C LYS A 197 -21.40 1.64 18.70
N VAL A 198 -20.60 1.46 17.69
CA VAL A 198 -19.75 2.50 17.09
C VAL A 198 -19.78 2.40 15.56
N PRO A 199 -20.97 2.50 14.93
CA PRO A 199 -21.14 2.27 13.50
C PRO A 199 -20.26 3.23 12.67
N GLU A 200 -20.19 4.51 13.03
CA GLU A 200 -19.42 5.53 12.30
C GLU A 200 -17.93 5.15 12.21
N ALA A 201 -17.37 4.56 13.28
CA ALA A 201 -15.98 4.15 13.30
C ALA A 201 -15.68 2.99 12.31
N TYR A 202 -16.69 2.17 11.98
CA TYR A 202 -16.59 1.14 10.94
C TYR A 202 -16.82 1.74 9.55
N GLU A 203 -17.76 2.65 9.40
CA GLU A 203 -18.02 3.38 8.17
C GLU A 203 -16.79 4.17 7.70
N GLU A 204 -16.09 4.87 8.62
CA GLU A 204 -14.84 5.58 8.38
C GLU A 204 -13.64 4.68 8.03
N ARG A 205 -13.82 3.37 8.06
CA ARG A 205 -12.85 2.34 7.68
C ARG A 205 -13.33 1.48 6.51
N SER A 206 -14.38 1.90 5.84
CA SER A 206 -15.00 1.15 4.74
C SER A 206 -14.82 1.88 3.40
N PRO A 207 -13.83 1.48 2.58
CA PRO A 207 -13.59 2.09 1.27
C PRO A 207 -14.79 2.18 0.34
N VAL A 208 -15.76 1.28 0.44
CA VAL A 208 -17.01 1.34 -0.36
C VAL A 208 -17.78 2.64 -0.12
N ASN A 209 -17.70 3.23 1.06
CA ASN A 209 -18.42 4.46 1.39
C ASN A 209 -17.82 5.72 0.74
N ILE A 210 -16.61 5.62 0.22
CA ILE A 210 -15.89 6.71 -0.43
C ILE A 210 -15.65 6.47 -1.92
N ALA A 211 -16.30 5.46 -2.53
CA ALA A 211 -16.09 5.12 -3.93
C ALA A 211 -16.30 6.32 -4.86
N GLY A 212 -17.33 7.14 -4.63
CA GLY A 212 -17.61 8.34 -5.40
C GLY A 212 -16.66 9.53 -5.16
N GLU A 213 -15.74 9.41 -4.20
CA GLU A 213 -14.75 10.43 -3.90
C GLU A 213 -13.35 10.08 -4.46
N LEU A 214 -13.18 8.89 -5.05
CA LEU A 214 -11.93 8.45 -5.67
C LEU A 214 -11.84 9.00 -7.10
N SER A 215 -10.80 9.79 -7.36
CA SER A 215 -10.60 10.47 -8.64
C SER A 215 -9.53 9.83 -9.53
N CYS A 216 -8.79 8.86 -9.01
CA CYS A 216 -7.77 8.13 -9.77
C CYS A 216 -8.32 6.78 -10.25
N PRO A 217 -7.75 6.19 -11.34
CA PRO A 217 -8.05 4.82 -11.73
C PRO A 217 -7.81 3.81 -10.62
N VAL A 218 -8.68 2.81 -10.49
CA VAL A 218 -8.63 1.79 -9.44
C VAL A 218 -8.49 0.40 -10.07
N LEU A 219 -7.51 -0.37 -9.61
CA LEU A 219 -7.41 -1.80 -9.89
C LEU A 219 -7.77 -2.60 -8.65
N ILE A 220 -8.72 -3.52 -8.78
CA ILE A 220 -9.01 -4.53 -7.77
C ILE A 220 -8.32 -5.83 -8.19
N VAL A 221 -7.60 -6.47 -7.27
CA VAL A 221 -6.96 -7.78 -7.46
C VAL A 221 -7.47 -8.71 -6.37
N HIS A 222 -8.16 -9.80 -6.70
CA HIS A 222 -8.72 -10.68 -5.68
C HIS A 222 -8.78 -12.14 -6.14
N GLY A 223 -8.45 -13.06 -5.23
CA GLY A 223 -8.62 -14.49 -5.45
C GLY A 223 -10.04 -14.94 -5.07
N THR A 224 -10.67 -15.78 -5.90
CA THR A 224 -12.08 -16.17 -5.73
C THR A 224 -12.32 -17.08 -4.52
N GLU A 225 -11.26 -17.73 -3.99
CA GLU A 225 -11.31 -18.59 -2.80
C GLU A 225 -10.64 -17.94 -1.57
N ASP A 226 -10.62 -16.60 -1.51
CA ASP A 226 -10.07 -15.89 -0.36
C ASP A 226 -10.98 -16.06 0.87
N VAL A 227 -10.46 -16.75 1.88
CA VAL A 227 -11.15 -17.00 3.16
C VAL A 227 -10.77 -16.01 4.26
N GLN A 228 -9.80 -15.12 4.03
CA GLN A 228 -9.38 -14.11 5.01
C GLN A 228 -10.09 -12.76 4.80
N VAL A 229 -10.23 -12.36 3.56
CA VAL A 229 -11.07 -11.27 3.10
C VAL A 229 -11.92 -11.81 1.96
N SER A 230 -13.20 -12.04 2.22
CA SER A 230 -14.11 -12.66 1.26
C SER A 230 -14.02 -11.98 -0.11
N PHE A 231 -14.06 -12.80 -1.18
CA PHE A 231 -14.10 -12.30 -2.55
C PHE A 231 -15.22 -11.28 -2.79
N SER A 232 -16.34 -11.45 -2.08
CA SER A 232 -17.47 -10.51 -2.11
C SER A 232 -17.11 -9.08 -1.69
N GLN A 233 -16.03 -8.88 -0.94
CA GLN A 233 -15.48 -7.55 -0.62
C GLN A 233 -14.93 -6.85 -1.88
N GLY A 234 -14.21 -7.62 -2.72
CA GLY A 234 -13.73 -7.13 -4.02
C GLY A 234 -14.88 -6.80 -4.97
N GLU A 235 -15.89 -7.71 -5.06
CA GLU A 235 -17.08 -7.49 -5.88
C GLU A 235 -17.87 -6.27 -5.42
N LYS A 236 -18.10 -6.11 -4.11
CA LYS A 236 -18.78 -4.95 -3.54
C LYS A 236 -18.07 -3.64 -3.91
N MET A 237 -16.74 -3.60 -3.79
CA MET A 237 -15.97 -2.42 -4.16
C MET A 237 -16.05 -2.13 -5.66
N TYR A 238 -15.95 -3.17 -6.51
CA TYR A 238 -16.09 -3.04 -7.95
C TYR A 238 -17.45 -2.46 -8.35
N HIS A 239 -18.53 -3.00 -7.78
CA HIS A 239 -19.89 -2.48 -8.03
C HIS A 239 -20.05 -1.04 -7.57
N SER A 240 -19.59 -0.71 -6.36
CA SER A 240 -19.68 0.66 -5.83
C SER A 240 -18.93 1.68 -6.69
N LEU A 241 -17.77 1.30 -7.25
CA LEU A 241 -17.01 2.13 -8.18
C LEU A 241 -17.71 2.24 -9.55
N SER A 242 -18.25 1.14 -10.05
CA SER A 242 -18.96 1.11 -11.33
C SER A 242 -20.25 1.94 -11.31
N GLU A 243 -20.97 1.94 -10.17
CA GLU A 243 -22.21 2.74 -9.99
C GLU A 243 -21.96 4.25 -10.04
N VAL A 244 -20.73 4.70 -9.81
CA VAL A 244 -20.35 6.12 -9.87
C VAL A 244 -19.49 6.44 -11.10
N ASP A 245 -19.49 5.56 -12.11
CA ASP A 245 -18.73 5.69 -13.36
C ASP A 245 -17.22 5.92 -13.13
N ALA A 246 -16.65 5.41 -12.03
CA ALA A 246 -15.21 5.46 -11.80
C ALA A 246 -14.45 4.57 -12.78
N ASP A 247 -13.22 4.97 -13.11
CA ASP A 247 -12.30 4.14 -13.89
C ASP A 247 -11.81 2.96 -13.03
N VAL A 248 -12.43 1.78 -13.21
CA VAL A 248 -12.16 0.59 -12.39
C VAL A 248 -11.88 -0.63 -13.24
N ASN A 249 -10.83 -1.36 -12.85
CA ASN A 249 -10.46 -2.64 -13.42
C ASN A 249 -10.50 -3.72 -12.33
N PHE A 250 -10.92 -4.93 -12.68
CA PHE A 250 -10.97 -6.06 -11.76
C PHE A 250 -10.26 -7.30 -12.31
N HIS A 251 -9.12 -7.64 -11.71
CA HIS A 251 -8.40 -8.87 -11.96
C HIS A 251 -8.85 -9.95 -10.97
N ARG A 252 -9.69 -10.86 -11.43
CA ARG A 252 -10.16 -12.02 -10.67
C ARG A 252 -9.21 -13.18 -10.88
N TYR A 253 -8.71 -13.77 -9.81
CA TYR A 253 -7.84 -14.93 -9.86
C TYR A 253 -8.60 -16.16 -9.38
N GLU A 254 -9.04 -16.97 -10.33
CA GLU A 254 -9.87 -18.16 -10.09
C GLU A 254 -9.13 -19.21 -9.25
N GLY A 255 -9.79 -19.74 -8.22
CA GLY A 255 -9.26 -20.78 -7.34
C GLY A 255 -8.16 -20.31 -6.37
N LEU A 256 -7.80 -19.01 -6.36
CA LEU A 256 -6.77 -18.51 -5.47
C LEU A 256 -7.36 -17.94 -4.17
N GLY A 257 -6.60 -18.11 -3.09
CA GLY A 257 -6.90 -17.56 -1.77
C GLY A 257 -6.23 -16.21 -1.53
N HIS A 258 -6.13 -15.82 -0.24
CA HIS A 258 -5.58 -14.52 0.20
C HIS A 258 -4.13 -14.28 -0.19
N HIS A 259 -3.33 -15.34 -0.24
CA HIS A 259 -1.94 -15.32 -0.66
C HIS A 259 -1.77 -16.23 -1.88
N PHE A 260 -1.30 -15.66 -2.96
CA PHE A 260 -1.04 -16.41 -4.19
C PHE A 260 0.23 -17.25 -4.08
N PRO A 261 0.31 -18.41 -4.74
CA PRO A 261 1.56 -19.12 -4.94
C PRO A 261 2.62 -18.21 -5.58
N GLN A 262 3.89 -18.44 -5.28
CA GLN A 262 4.98 -17.50 -5.61
C GLN A 262 5.03 -17.14 -7.10
N GLU A 263 4.87 -18.10 -8.00
CA GLU A 263 4.91 -17.84 -9.45
C GLU A 263 3.72 -16.99 -9.90
N THR A 264 2.51 -17.34 -9.45
CA THR A 264 1.30 -16.57 -9.73
C THR A 264 1.36 -15.17 -9.12
N HIS A 265 1.93 -15.06 -7.91
CA HIS A 265 2.14 -13.76 -7.25
C HIS A 265 3.02 -12.84 -8.11
N ARG A 266 4.16 -13.34 -8.61
CA ARG A 266 5.05 -12.57 -9.50
C ARG A 266 4.36 -12.17 -10.80
N ALA A 267 3.63 -13.09 -11.43
CA ALA A 267 2.87 -12.79 -12.64
C ALA A 267 1.78 -11.73 -12.39
N ALA A 268 1.11 -11.80 -11.23
CA ALA A 268 0.12 -10.81 -10.83
C ALA A 268 0.73 -9.44 -10.56
N ILE A 269 1.92 -9.38 -9.94
CA ILE A 269 2.69 -8.14 -9.77
C ILE A 269 3.06 -7.54 -11.12
N ALA A 270 3.61 -8.33 -12.04
CA ALA A 270 3.98 -7.86 -13.38
C ALA A 270 2.77 -7.24 -14.09
N ARG A 271 1.62 -7.92 -14.10
CA ARG A 271 0.36 -7.42 -14.68
C ARG A 271 -0.14 -6.15 -13.99
N MET A 272 -0.01 -6.06 -12.68
CA MET A 272 -0.34 -4.84 -11.93
C MET A 272 0.53 -3.66 -12.39
N PHE A 273 1.83 -3.84 -12.55
CA PHE A 273 2.73 -2.78 -13.02
C PHE A 273 2.55 -2.46 -14.50
N GLU A 274 2.18 -3.42 -15.35
CA GLU A 274 1.73 -3.16 -16.72
C GLU A 274 0.52 -2.23 -16.70
N TRP A 275 -0.51 -2.56 -15.92
CA TRP A 275 -1.69 -1.70 -15.75
C TRP A 275 -1.32 -0.30 -15.18
N ILE A 276 -0.40 -0.20 -14.24
CA ILE A 276 0.08 1.09 -13.72
C ILE A 276 0.74 1.93 -14.83
N GLY A 277 1.45 1.31 -15.77
CA GLY A 277 2.10 1.97 -16.90
C GLY A 277 1.18 2.32 -18.06
N GLU A 278 -0.01 1.72 -18.17
CA GLU A 278 -0.97 1.92 -19.24
C GLU A 278 -1.90 3.12 -19.00
N GLY A 279 -2.57 3.56 -20.08
CA GLY A 279 -3.70 4.49 -19.99
C GLY A 279 -4.94 3.84 -19.34
N SER A 280 -5.91 4.68 -18.96
CA SER A 280 -7.16 4.27 -18.32
C SER A 280 -8.15 3.58 -19.28
N GLY A 281 -8.94 2.65 -18.75
CA GLY A 281 -10.05 1.98 -19.46
C GLY A 281 -10.65 0.88 -18.60
N ASN A 282 -11.98 0.83 -18.50
CA ASN A 282 -12.71 -0.14 -17.67
C ASN A 282 -12.62 -1.55 -18.26
N THR A 283 -12.05 -2.49 -17.53
CA THR A 283 -12.04 -3.91 -17.90
C THR A 283 -12.23 -4.81 -16.68
N GLU A 284 -12.99 -5.88 -16.88
CA GLU A 284 -13.07 -6.99 -15.94
C GLU A 284 -12.43 -8.21 -16.60
N THR A 285 -11.43 -8.78 -15.99
CA THR A 285 -10.68 -9.91 -16.54
C THR A 285 -10.66 -11.06 -15.54
N ALA A 286 -11.27 -12.20 -15.91
CA ALA A 286 -11.04 -13.46 -15.23
C ALA A 286 -9.67 -14.01 -15.66
N ILE A 287 -8.81 -14.29 -14.67
CA ILE A 287 -7.47 -14.81 -14.91
C ILE A 287 -7.48 -16.27 -14.46
N PRO A 288 -7.43 -17.24 -15.39
CA PRO A 288 -7.32 -18.65 -15.06
C PRO A 288 -5.98 -18.93 -14.37
N MET A 289 -5.96 -20.03 -13.59
CA MET A 289 -4.73 -20.53 -12.97
C MET A 289 -3.68 -20.94 -13.98
#